data_7addbe36affe2b4f23156f81ff2e093b
#
_entry.id   7addbe36affe2b4f23156f81ff2e093b
#
_cell.length_a   1.000
_cell.length_b   1.000
_cell.length_c   1.000
_cell.angle_alpha   90.00
_cell.angle_beta   90.00
_cell.angle_gamma   90.00
#
_symmetry.space_group_name_H-M   'P 1'
#
loop_
_entity.id
_entity.type
_entity.pdbx_description
1 polymer ?
#
loop_
_entity_poly.entity_id
_entity_poly.type
_entity_poly.pdbx_seq_one_letter_code
_entity_poly.pdbx_strand_id
1 'polypeptide(L)'
;MSAYPIALDGARVDALIVGGGSVAERKAKALLESGARVRIVASSPSAGVRELAGERCTIEARAFVPSDVSPNGAAGRTTLVIAATDRADVNARVVDAARALGVLVNVADDPGAGTFLTLATHRAGDLVVAVTAGGVPGVAVRVRDAIASRFDARYAAAVSALARLRRRLLDAGSRDEWRKASASLVGETFCETVESGAFTQELAAWR
;
A
#
# COMPACT_ATOMS: atom_id res chain seq x y z
N MET A 1 16.90 -0.59 -11.94
CA MET A 1 15.82 -1.59 -11.90
C MET A 1 14.67 -1.11 -12.77
N SER A 2 14.22 -1.91 -13.73
CA SER A 2 12.95 -1.64 -14.45
C SER A 2 11.80 -2.11 -13.55
N ALA A 3 10.99 -1.18 -13.02
CA ALA A 3 9.93 -1.49 -12.08
C ALA A 3 8.61 -1.77 -12.81
N TYR A 4 7.95 -2.87 -12.46
CA TYR A 4 6.57 -3.16 -12.86
C TYR A 4 5.63 -2.75 -11.71
N PRO A 5 4.79 -1.71 -11.89
CA PRO A 5 3.93 -1.23 -10.83
C PRO A 5 2.70 -2.14 -10.66
N ILE A 6 2.43 -2.55 -9.43
CA ILE A 6 1.24 -3.29 -9.05
C ILE A 6 0.65 -2.72 -7.76
N ALA A 7 -0.66 -2.88 -7.58
CA ALA A 7 -1.33 -2.66 -6.31
C ALA A 7 -1.76 -4.00 -5.71
N LEU A 8 -1.41 -4.23 -4.45
CA LEU A 8 -1.87 -5.38 -3.69
C LEU A 8 -3.16 -5.02 -2.94
N ASP A 9 -4.11 -5.94 -2.88
CA ASP A 9 -5.25 -5.84 -1.97
C ASP A 9 -4.74 -5.98 -0.53
N GLY A 10 -4.69 -4.86 0.20
CA GLY A 10 -4.14 -4.82 1.55
C GLY A 10 -4.80 -5.81 2.50
N ALA A 11 -6.11 -6.03 2.39
CA ALA A 11 -6.83 -6.99 3.24
C ALA A 11 -6.37 -8.45 3.05
N ARG A 12 -5.65 -8.74 1.96
CA ARG A 12 -5.09 -10.06 1.64
C ARG A 12 -3.58 -10.14 1.84
N VAL A 13 -2.98 -9.10 2.39
CA VAL A 13 -1.55 -9.07 2.67
C VAL A 13 -1.27 -9.53 4.09
N ASP A 14 -0.47 -10.58 4.21
CA ASP A 14 0.18 -11.01 5.44
C ASP A 14 1.65 -10.61 5.37
N ALA A 15 2.05 -9.60 6.13
CA ALA A 15 3.40 -9.05 6.09
C ALA A 15 4.22 -9.45 7.30
N LEU A 16 5.47 -9.84 7.07
CA LEU A 16 6.49 -9.94 8.10
C LEU A 16 7.41 -8.73 8.03
N ILE A 17 7.64 -8.08 9.16
CA ILE A 17 8.67 -7.04 9.30
C ILE A 17 9.72 -7.55 10.28
N VAL A 18 10.97 -7.56 9.85
CA VAL A 18 12.12 -7.87 10.70
C VAL A 18 12.86 -6.58 11.01
N GLY A 19 12.82 -6.16 12.27
CA GLY A 19 13.37 -4.91 12.75
C GLY A 19 12.40 -4.16 13.67
N GLY A 20 12.91 -3.34 14.57
CA GLY A 20 12.12 -2.68 15.62
C GLY A 20 12.30 -1.17 15.72
N GLY A 21 12.96 -0.55 14.76
CA GLY A 21 13.23 0.90 14.74
C GLY A 21 12.16 1.71 13.98
N SER A 22 12.42 3.00 13.79
CA SER A 22 11.51 3.95 13.12
C SER A 22 11.16 3.58 11.68
N VAL A 23 12.06 2.91 10.96
CA VAL A 23 11.80 2.44 9.60
C VAL A 23 10.75 1.31 9.62
N ALA A 24 10.92 0.34 10.52
CA ALA A 24 9.96 -0.74 10.71
C ALA A 24 8.58 -0.21 11.12
N GLU A 25 8.53 0.74 12.06
CA GLU A 25 7.32 1.42 12.50
C GLU A 25 6.58 2.08 11.34
N ARG A 26 7.26 2.91 10.56
CA ARG A 26 6.67 3.60 9.40
C ARG A 26 6.11 2.62 8.36
N LYS A 27 6.84 1.54 8.08
CA LYS A 27 6.40 0.50 7.13
C LYS A 27 5.19 -0.27 7.66
N ALA A 28 5.19 -0.60 8.96
CA ALA A 28 4.07 -1.27 9.61
C ALA A 28 2.79 -0.41 9.58
N LYS A 29 2.89 0.89 9.90
CA LYS A 29 1.75 1.82 9.83
C LYS A 29 1.13 1.83 8.44
N ALA A 30 1.93 1.99 7.39
CA ALA A 30 1.44 2.01 6.01
C ALA A 30 0.74 0.70 5.59
N LEU A 31 1.24 -0.45 6.04
CA LEU A 31 0.61 -1.75 5.81
C LEU A 31 -0.71 -1.88 6.58
N LEU A 32 -0.75 -1.50 7.86
CA LEU A 32 -1.96 -1.54 8.68
C LEU A 32 -3.05 -0.61 8.13
N GLU A 33 -2.69 0.60 7.66
CA GLU A 33 -3.59 1.53 7.00
C GLU A 33 -4.20 0.97 5.71
N SER A 34 -3.48 0.09 5.01
CA SER A 34 -4.01 -0.61 3.83
C SER A 34 -4.91 -1.80 4.18
N GLY A 35 -5.06 -2.15 5.44
CA GLY A 35 -5.84 -3.30 5.91
C GLY A 35 -5.04 -4.59 6.09
N ALA A 36 -3.73 -4.57 5.89
CA ALA A 36 -2.86 -5.75 6.02
C ALA A 36 -2.78 -6.29 7.45
N ARG A 37 -2.49 -7.59 7.57
CA ARG A 37 -2.01 -8.17 8.81
C ARG A 37 -0.49 -8.06 8.85
N VAL A 38 0.04 -7.64 9.98
CA VAL A 38 1.47 -7.39 10.16
C VAL A 38 1.99 -8.20 11.34
N ARG A 39 3.08 -8.89 11.14
CA ARG A 39 3.85 -9.53 12.20
C ARG A 39 5.24 -8.89 12.24
N ILE A 40 5.64 -8.40 13.41
CA ILE A 40 6.94 -7.75 13.63
C ILE A 40 7.79 -8.65 14.50
N VAL A 41 8.99 -8.99 14.02
CA VAL A 41 10.00 -9.73 14.79
C VAL A 41 11.19 -8.80 15.00
N ALA A 42 11.50 -8.51 16.25
CA ALA A 42 12.59 -7.59 16.61
C ALA A 42 13.16 -7.94 17.97
N SER A 43 14.48 -8.02 18.10
CA SER A 43 15.14 -8.27 19.41
C SER A 43 14.88 -7.13 20.41
N SER A 44 14.72 -5.90 19.92
CA SER A 44 14.47 -4.72 20.74
C SER A 44 13.50 -3.78 20.01
N PRO A 45 12.17 -4.04 20.08
CA PRO A 45 11.18 -3.16 19.47
C PRO A 45 11.11 -1.82 20.22
N SER A 46 11.06 -0.71 19.47
CA SER A 46 10.90 0.64 20.00
C SER A 46 9.51 0.83 20.67
N ALA A 47 9.32 1.90 21.42
CA ALA A 47 8.02 2.24 21.98
C ALA A 47 6.97 2.40 20.89
N GLY A 48 7.28 3.14 19.80
CA GLY A 48 6.35 3.33 18.68
C GLY A 48 6.00 2.04 17.95
N VAL A 49 6.91 1.07 17.88
CA VAL A 49 6.58 -0.28 17.36
C VAL A 49 5.64 -1.01 18.31
N ARG A 50 5.89 -0.97 19.64
CA ARG A 50 5.05 -1.64 20.64
C ARG A 50 3.61 -1.12 20.65
N GLU A 51 3.41 0.17 20.39
CA GLU A 51 2.09 0.81 20.30
C GLU A 51 1.25 0.32 19.12
N LEU A 52 1.87 -0.33 18.12
CA LEU A 52 1.15 -0.89 16.98
C LEU A 52 0.46 -2.22 17.28
N ALA A 53 0.74 -2.84 18.44
CA ALA A 53 0.14 -4.12 18.81
C ALA A 53 -1.39 -4.06 18.84
N GLY A 54 -2.07 -5.03 18.21
CA GLY A 54 -3.52 -5.07 18.12
C GLY A 54 -4.00 -6.25 17.27
N GLU A 55 -5.26 -6.24 16.92
CA GLU A 55 -5.90 -7.36 16.19
C GLU A 55 -5.18 -7.75 14.87
N ARG A 56 -4.61 -6.75 14.18
CA ARG A 56 -3.92 -6.95 12.90
C ARG A 56 -2.42 -6.79 12.99
N CYS A 57 -1.86 -6.57 14.19
CA CYS A 57 -0.43 -6.43 14.38
C CYS A 57 0.05 -7.22 15.60
N THR A 58 0.89 -8.22 15.37
CA THR A 58 1.56 -8.97 16.41
C THR A 58 3.04 -8.61 16.49
N ILE A 59 3.60 -8.58 17.70
CA ILE A 59 4.99 -8.21 17.94
C ILE A 59 5.67 -9.30 18.76
N GLU A 60 6.76 -9.82 18.23
CA GLU A 60 7.58 -10.84 18.87
C GLU A 60 8.95 -10.24 19.23
N ALA A 61 9.17 -10.04 20.54
CA ALA A 61 10.41 -9.43 21.05
C ALA A 61 11.52 -10.48 21.15
N ARG A 62 12.07 -10.89 20.00
CA ARG A 62 13.14 -11.88 19.86
C ARG A 62 13.94 -11.69 18.58
N ALA A 63 15.04 -12.42 18.45
CA ALA A 63 15.79 -12.47 17.22
C ALA A 63 15.00 -13.20 16.10
N PHE A 64 15.26 -12.78 14.86
CA PHE A 64 14.74 -13.43 13.65
C PHE A 64 15.33 -14.84 13.46
N VAL A 65 14.48 -15.76 13.07
CA VAL A 65 14.86 -17.08 12.57
C VAL A 65 14.25 -17.34 11.19
N PRO A 66 14.89 -18.08 10.27
CA PRO A 66 14.40 -18.27 8.90
C PRO A 66 12.96 -18.81 8.80
N SER A 67 12.54 -19.64 9.76
CA SER A 67 11.17 -20.16 9.83
C SER A 67 10.11 -19.08 10.06
N ASP A 68 10.49 -17.86 10.44
CA ASP A 68 9.55 -16.74 10.59
C ASP A 68 8.92 -16.33 9.27
N VAL A 69 9.57 -16.59 8.14
CA VAL A 69 8.99 -16.26 6.82
C VAL A 69 7.78 -17.13 6.50
N SER A 70 7.68 -18.34 7.09
CA SER A 70 6.51 -19.22 6.93
C SER A 70 6.20 -19.94 8.25
N PRO A 71 5.65 -19.24 9.25
CA PRO A 71 5.57 -19.78 10.62
C PRO A 71 4.66 -20.99 10.77
N ASN A 72 3.68 -21.16 9.88
CA ASN A 72 2.66 -22.22 9.96
C ASN A 72 2.65 -23.12 8.72
N GLY A 73 3.77 -23.24 8.01
CA GLY A 73 3.81 -23.97 6.75
C GLY A 73 2.80 -23.41 5.73
N ALA A 74 2.01 -24.30 5.10
CA ALA A 74 1.05 -23.87 4.06
C ALA A 74 -0.16 -23.08 4.60
N ALA A 75 -0.43 -23.09 5.90
CA ALA A 75 -1.64 -22.48 6.49
C ALA A 75 -1.51 -20.99 6.80
N GLY A 76 -0.28 -20.43 6.81
CA GLY A 76 -0.04 -19.00 7.10
C GLY A 76 1.02 -18.42 6.17
N ARG A 77 0.69 -18.31 4.88
CA ARG A 77 1.66 -17.86 3.88
C ARG A 77 1.91 -16.38 3.96
N THR A 78 3.10 -15.97 4.40
CA THR A 78 3.57 -14.58 4.30
C THR A 78 3.54 -14.13 2.84
N THR A 79 2.87 -13.00 2.58
CA THR A 79 2.79 -12.40 1.24
C THR A 79 4.06 -11.64 0.90
N LEU A 80 4.57 -10.88 1.87
CA LEU A 80 5.77 -10.08 1.71
C LEU A 80 6.55 -9.96 3.03
N VAL A 81 7.84 -9.73 2.90
CA VAL A 81 8.77 -9.51 4.01
C VAL A 81 9.46 -8.17 3.85
N ILE A 82 9.66 -7.47 4.95
CA ILE A 82 10.46 -6.24 5.01
C ILE A 82 11.61 -6.45 6.00
N ALA A 83 12.84 -6.42 5.50
CA ALA A 83 14.05 -6.38 6.30
C ALA A 83 14.38 -4.92 6.62
N ALA A 84 14.28 -4.54 7.88
CA ALA A 84 14.44 -3.18 8.37
C ALA A 84 15.25 -3.13 9.68
N THR A 85 16.32 -3.94 9.75
CA THR A 85 17.28 -3.89 10.86
C THR A 85 18.49 -3.05 10.48
N ASP A 86 19.27 -2.64 11.44
CA ASP A 86 20.59 -2.00 11.31
C ASP A 86 21.73 -3.02 11.09
N ARG A 87 21.38 -4.32 11.00
CA ARG A 87 22.33 -5.41 10.85
C ARG A 87 22.24 -6.04 9.45
N ALA A 88 23.24 -5.77 8.62
CA ALA A 88 23.31 -6.30 7.26
C ALA A 88 23.29 -7.84 7.19
N ASP A 89 23.94 -8.52 8.17
CA ASP A 89 23.94 -9.99 8.26
C ASP A 89 22.54 -10.55 8.54
N VAL A 90 21.72 -9.87 9.36
CA VAL A 90 20.33 -10.25 9.62
C VAL A 90 19.48 -9.99 8.39
N ASN A 91 19.63 -8.81 7.76
CA ASN A 91 18.89 -8.48 6.55
C ASN A 91 19.18 -9.47 5.41
N ALA A 92 20.44 -9.88 5.23
CA ALA A 92 20.80 -10.91 4.25
C ALA A 92 20.10 -12.25 4.52
N ARG A 93 20.08 -12.72 5.78
CA ARG A 93 19.37 -13.95 6.16
C ARG A 93 17.86 -13.86 5.92
N VAL A 94 17.26 -12.69 6.12
CA VAL A 94 15.84 -12.45 5.79
C VAL A 94 15.60 -12.58 4.28
N VAL A 95 16.48 -11.98 3.47
CA VAL A 95 16.42 -12.06 2.01
C VAL A 95 16.53 -13.51 1.53
N ASP A 96 17.52 -14.28 2.05
CA ASP A 96 17.73 -15.67 1.66
C ASP A 96 16.51 -16.54 2.01
N ALA A 97 15.97 -16.37 3.22
CA ALA A 97 14.78 -17.10 3.65
C ALA A 97 13.54 -16.77 2.80
N ALA A 98 13.34 -15.48 2.47
CA ALA A 98 12.22 -15.07 1.63
C ALA A 98 12.35 -15.58 0.18
N ARG A 99 13.55 -15.50 -0.40
CA ARG A 99 13.84 -16.01 -1.76
C ARG A 99 13.65 -17.52 -1.87
N ALA A 100 14.09 -18.26 -0.88
CA ALA A 100 13.93 -19.73 -0.85
C ALA A 100 12.45 -20.16 -0.93
N LEU A 101 11.53 -19.31 -0.46
CA LEU A 101 10.09 -19.56 -0.44
C LEU A 101 9.32 -18.82 -1.55
N GLY A 102 10.01 -18.06 -2.40
CA GLY A 102 9.38 -17.23 -3.43
C GLY A 102 8.53 -16.08 -2.86
N VAL A 103 8.83 -15.64 -1.64
CA VAL A 103 8.13 -14.52 -0.98
C VAL A 103 8.76 -13.20 -1.39
N LEU A 104 7.92 -12.18 -1.65
CA LEU A 104 8.39 -10.84 -1.96
C LEU A 104 9.19 -10.26 -0.79
N VAL A 105 10.36 -9.67 -1.05
CA VAL A 105 11.21 -9.09 0.00
C VAL A 105 11.64 -7.65 -0.36
N ASN A 106 11.51 -6.76 0.61
CA ASN A 106 12.06 -5.41 0.57
C ASN A 106 13.17 -5.26 1.62
N VAL A 107 14.30 -4.72 1.25
CA VAL A 107 15.38 -4.33 2.18
C VAL A 107 15.38 -2.81 2.27
N ALA A 108 15.26 -2.29 3.49
CA ALA A 108 14.97 -0.87 3.69
C ALA A 108 16.11 0.07 3.27
N ASP A 109 17.34 -0.36 3.44
CA ASP A 109 18.60 0.34 3.16
C ASP A 109 19.32 -0.14 1.89
N ASP A 110 18.89 -1.29 1.33
CA ASP A 110 19.43 -1.84 0.08
C ASP A 110 18.31 -2.27 -0.88
N PRO A 111 17.77 -1.35 -1.68
CA PRO A 111 16.74 -1.69 -2.67
C PRO A 111 17.17 -2.74 -3.68
N GLY A 112 18.49 -2.87 -3.95
CA GLY A 112 19.06 -3.84 -4.89
C GLY A 112 18.99 -5.28 -4.41
N ALA A 113 19.02 -5.51 -3.10
CA ALA A 113 18.89 -6.83 -2.49
C ALA A 113 17.44 -7.31 -2.44
N GLY A 114 16.45 -6.43 -2.58
CA GLY A 114 15.03 -6.76 -2.55
C GLY A 114 14.46 -7.22 -3.89
N THR A 115 13.22 -7.71 -3.85
CA THR A 115 12.43 -8.08 -5.04
C THR A 115 11.31 -7.08 -5.32
N PHE A 116 10.98 -6.18 -4.38
CA PHE A 116 10.01 -5.11 -4.57
C PHE A 116 10.44 -3.83 -3.85
N LEU A 117 9.88 -2.72 -4.28
CA LEU A 117 10.08 -1.39 -3.68
C LEU A 117 8.78 -0.88 -3.08
N THR A 118 8.88 -0.17 -1.96
CA THR A 118 7.77 0.65 -1.48
C THR A 118 7.87 2.03 -2.11
N LEU A 119 6.77 2.49 -2.69
CA LEU A 119 6.70 3.74 -3.45
C LEU A 119 6.32 4.92 -2.56
N ALA A 120 6.65 6.14 -2.99
CA ALA A 120 6.12 7.35 -2.38
C ALA A 120 4.63 7.44 -2.75
N THR A 121 3.75 7.34 -1.76
CA THR A 121 2.31 7.18 -1.98
C THR A 121 1.54 8.37 -1.45
N HIS A 122 0.59 8.88 -2.24
CA HIS A 122 -0.46 9.80 -1.84
C HIS A 122 -1.81 9.08 -1.88
N ARG A 123 -2.66 9.34 -0.89
CA ARG A 123 -4.03 8.82 -0.81
C ARG A 123 -5.03 9.95 -0.66
N ALA A 124 -6.07 9.91 -1.48
CA ALA A 124 -7.26 10.73 -1.34
C ALA A 124 -8.49 9.79 -1.37
N GLY A 125 -8.86 9.27 -0.20
CA GLY A 125 -9.84 8.19 -0.08
C GLY A 125 -9.37 6.94 -0.83
N ASP A 126 -10.19 6.44 -1.76
CA ASP A 126 -9.88 5.27 -2.59
C ASP A 126 -8.92 5.60 -3.77
N LEU A 127 -8.69 6.89 -4.05
CA LEU A 127 -7.67 7.28 -5.02
C LEU A 127 -6.28 7.09 -4.40
N VAL A 128 -5.46 6.28 -5.05
CA VAL A 128 -4.07 6.03 -4.65
C VAL A 128 -3.15 6.39 -5.81
N VAL A 129 -2.20 7.27 -5.55
CA VAL A 129 -1.13 7.60 -6.50
C VAL A 129 0.21 7.22 -5.89
N ALA A 130 0.98 6.42 -6.62
CA ALA A 130 2.27 5.93 -6.19
C ALA A 130 3.37 6.35 -7.16
N VAL A 131 4.46 6.88 -6.65
CA VAL A 131 5.56 7.45 -7.44
C VAL A 131 6.86 6.71 -7.13
N THR A 132 7.59 6.37 -8.18
CA THR A 132 8.98 5.94 -8.12
C THR A 132 9.83 6.78 -9.08
N ALA A 133 11.09 6.98 -8.77
CA ALA A 133 11.99 7.84 -9.55
C ALA A 133 13.39 7.22 -9.68
N GLY A 134 13.46 6.02 -10.26
CA GLY A 134 14.73 5.40 -10.65
C GLY A 134 15.77 5.22 -9.53
N GLY A 135 15.31 5.06 -8.28
CA GLY A 135 16.22 4.92 -7.12
C GLY A 135 16.57 6.27 -6.45
N VAL A 136 15.90 7.36 -6.81
CA VAL A 136 16.09 8.69 -6.18
C VAL A 136 14.87 9.04 -5.31
N PRO A 137 14.83 8.61 -4.02
CA PRO A 137 13.65 8.75 -3.17
C PRO A 137 13.18 10.20 -2.99
N GLY A 138 14.11 11.15 -2.92
CA GLY A 138 13.78 12.57 -2.76
C GLY A 138 12.98 13.14 -3.93
N VAL A 139 13.27 12.71 -5.16
CA VAL A 139 12.48 13.09 -6.35
C VAL A 139 11.08 12.49 -6.28
N ALA A 140 10.97 11.20 -5.93
CA ALA A 140 9.67 10.54 -5.80
C ALA A 140 8.77 11.24 -4.76
N VAL A 141 9.34 11.64 -3.62
CA VAL A 141 8.62 12.39 -2.58
C VAL A 141 8.16 13.75 -3.09
N ARG A 142 9.03 14.51 -3.76
CA ARG A 142 8.68 15.83 -4.29
C ARG A 142 7.58 15.77 -5.35
N VAL A 143 7.66 14.79 -6.27
CA VAL A 143 6.62 14.58 -7.27
C VAL A 143 5.30 14.14 -6.61
N ARG A 144 5.35 13.23 -5.63
CA ARG A 144 4.18 12.84 -4.85
C ARG A 144 3.54 14.04 -4.16
N ASP A 145 4.31 14.95 -3.55
CA ASP A 145 3.79 16.14 -2.85
C ASP A 145 3.13 17.12 -3.83
N ALA A 146 3.70 17.31 -5.02
CA ALA A 146 3.09 18.11 -6.07
C ALA A 146 1.77 17.51 -6.57
N ILE A 147 1.68 16.18 -6.67
CA ILE A 147 0.44 15.47 -6.99
C ILE A 147 -0.58 15.64 -5.85
N ALA A 148 -0.14 15.48 -4.60
CA ALA A 148 -1.00 15.57 -3.43
C ALA A 148 -1.68 16.94 -3.29
N SER A 149 -1.02 18.03 -3.69
CA SER A 149 -1.58 19.38 -3.64
C SER A 149 -2.74 19.58 -4.60
N ARG A 150 -2.84 18.79 -5.66
CA ARG A 150 -3.92 18.84 -6.64
C ARG A 150 -5.01 17.80 -6.37
N PHE A 151 -4.62 16.57 -6.10
CA PHE A 151 -5.52 15.43 -5.92
C PHE A 151 -5.92 15.27 -4.45
N ASP A 152 -6.75 16.17 -3.97
CA ASP A 152 -7.16 16.35 -2.58
C ASP A 152 -8.49 15.63 -2.22
N ALA A 153 -9.15 16.09 -1.16
CA ALA A 153 -10.43 15.56 -0.69
C ALA A 153 -11.56 15.66 -1.73
N ARG A 154 -11.50 16.58 -2.70
CA ARG A 154 -12.50 16.67 -3.78
C ARG A 154 -12.46 15.42 -4.64
N TYR A 155 -11.26 14.93 -4.95
CA TYR A 155 -11.09 13.67 -5.70
C TYR A 155 -11.52 12.46 -4.88
N ALA A 156 -11.25 12.44 -3.57
CA ALA A 156 -11.76 11.39 -2.69
C ALA A 156 -13.29 11.29 -2.75
N ALA A 157 -13.98 12.44 -2.69
CA ALA A 157 -15.44 12.51 -2.77
C ALA A 157 -15.96 12.05 -4.13
N ALA A 158 -15.34 12.50 -5.23
CA ALA A 158 -15.73 12.14 -6.58
C ALA A 158 -15.56 10.64 -6.86
N VAL A 159 -14.39 10.06 -6.52
CA VAL A 159 -14.12 8.62 -6.70
C VAL A 159 -15.08 7.77 -5.88
N SER A 160 -15.31 8.13 -4.61
CA SER A 160 -16.27 7.43 -3.75
C SER A 160 -17.70 7.50 -4.31
N ALA A 161 -18.11 8.64 -4.85
CA ALA A 161 -19.43 8.82 -5.44
C ALA A 161 -19.59 7.98 -6.73
N LEU A 162 -18.59 7.96 -7.61
CA LEU A 162 -18.55 7.08 -8.79
C LEU A 162 -18.59 5.61 -8.42
N ALA A 163 -17.86 5.19 -7.40
CA ALA A 163 -17.87 3.81 -6.94
C ALA A 163 -19.25 3.37 -6.45
N ARG A 164 -19.96 4.27 -5.71
CA ARG A 164 -21.36 4.02 -5.28
C ARG A 164 -22.30 3.93 -6.47
N LEU A 165 -22.22 4.86 -7.42
CA LEU A 165 -23.05 4.85 -8.64
C LEU A 165 -22.82 3.55 -9.42
N ARG A 166 -21.56 3.20 -9.66
CA ARG A 166 -21.19 1.96 -10.36
C ARG A 166 -21.80 0.73 -9.69
N ARG A 167 -21.63 0.62 -8.39
CA ARG A 167 -22.17 -0.52 -7.62
C ARG A 167 -23.67 -0.59 -7.78
N ARG A 168 -24.39 0.49 -7.54
CA ARG A 168 -25.85 0.55 -7.65
C ARG A 168 -26.35 0.10 -9.04
N LEU A 169 -25.74 0.63 -10.12
CA LEU A 169 -26.17 0.30 -11.48
C LEU A 169 -25.83 -1.15 -11.85
N LEU A 170 -24.69 -1.68 -11.41
CA LEU A 170 -24.32 -3.07 -11.66
C LEU A 170 -25.19 -4.05 -10.87
N ASP A 171 -25.52 -3.75 -9.63
CA ASP A 171 -26.42 -4.57 -8.79
C ASP A 171 -27.84 -4.59 -9.36
N ALA A 172 -28.28 -3.50 -10.01
CA ALA A 172 -29.55 -3.42 -10.76
C ALA A 172 -29.49 -4.07 -12.17
N GLY A 173 -28.36 -4.65 -12.58
CA GLY A 173 -28.20 -5.23 -13.91
C GLY A 173 -28.02 -4.21 -15.03
N SER A 174 -27.98 -2.91 -14.74
CA SER A 174 -27.95 -1.79 -15.71
C SER A 174 -26.54 -1.48 -16.22
N ARG A 175 -25.86 -2.46 -16.80
CA ARG A 175 -24.48 -2.31 -17.30
C ARG A 175 -24.34 -1.25 -18.40
N ASP A 176 -25.34 -1.11 -19.27
CA ASP A 176 -25.32 -0.12 -20.34
C ASP A 176 -25.49 1.30 -19.81
N GLU A 177 -26.29 1.48 -18.76
CA GLU A 177 -26.39 2.77 -18.06
C GLU A 177 -25.08 3.16 -17.39
N TRP A 178 -24.42 2.19 -16.73
CA TRP A 178 -23.09 2.45 -16.20
C TRP A 178 -22.09 2.85 -17.29
N ARG A 179 -22.11 2.19 -18.45
CA ARG A 179 -21.23 2.55 -19.57
C ARG A 179 -21.45 3.99 -20.04
N LYS A 180 -22.71 4.43 -20.17
CA LYS A 180 -23.08 5.80 -20.54
C LYS A 180 -22.66 6.79 -19.46
N ALA A 181 -22.97 6.50 -18.19
CA ALA A 181 -22.58 7.36 -17.06
C ALA A 181 -21.05 7.50 -16.94
N SER A 182 -20.32 6.41 -17.08
CA SER A 182 -18.86 6.43 -17.04
C SER A 182 -18.27 7.23 -18.17
N ALA A 183 -18.77 7.11 -19.41
CA ALA A 183 -18.30 7.91 -20.55
C ALA A 183 -18.58 9.41 -20.38
N SER A 184 -19.70 9.78 -19.76
CA SER A 184 -20.05 11.16 -19.49
C SER A 184 -19.25 11.75 -18.34
N LEU A 185 -19.15 11.03 -17.21
CA LEU A 185 -18.59 11.56 -15.96
C LEU A 185 -17.05 11.42 -15.85
N VAL A 186 -16.43 10.51 -16.60
CA VAL A 186 -14.98 10.22 -16.54
C VAL A 186 -14.32 10.50 -17.89
N GLY A 187 -14.79 11.55 -18.57
CA GLY A 187 -14.22 12.05 -19.83
C GLY A 187 -12.97 12.91 -19.62
N GLU A 188 -12.51 13.55 -20.67
CA GLU A 188 -11.32 14.42 -20.65
C GLU A 188 -11.42 15.56 -19.63
N THR A 189 -12.64 16.06 -19.38
CA THR A 189 -12.93 17.15 -18.45
C THR A 189 -13.09 16.73 -16.99
N PHE A 190 -12.93 15.44 -16.66
CA PHE A 190 -13.16 14.93 -15.31
C PHE A 190 -12.41 15.73 -14.24
N CYS A 191 -11.13 15.99 -14.45
CA CYS A 191 -10.34 16.75 -13.48
C CYS A 191 -10.86 18.18 -13.30
N GLU A 192 -11.24 18.84 -14.38
CA GLU A 192 -11.78 20.22 -14.36
C GLU A 192 -13.13 20.28 -13.64
N THR A 193 -14.02 19.32 -13.88
CA THR A 193 -15.33 19.27 -13.23
C THR A 193 -15.21 18.97 -11.73
N VAL A 194 -14.26 18.10 -11.32
CA VAL A 194 -13.96 17.86 -9.90
C VAL A 194 -13.37 19.12 -9.24
N GLU A 195 -12.43 19.77 -9.88
CA GLU A 195 -11.73 20.94 -9.34
C GLU A 195 -12.64 22.18 -9.24
N SER A 196 -13.55 22.37 -10.19
CA SER A 196 -14.55 23.45 -10.17
C SER A 196 -15.76 23.17 -9.28
N GLY A 197 -15.99 21.90 -8.87
CA GLY A 197 -17.16 21.47 -8.11
C GLY A 197 -18.38 21.11 -9.00
N ALA A 198 -18.29 21.27 -10.32
CA ALA A 198 -19.38 20.95 -11.27
C ALA A 198 -19.70 19.44 -11.27
N PHE A 199 -18.73 18.58 -10.96
CA PHE A 199 -18.89 17.12 -10.91
C PHE A 199 -20.11 16.66 -10.09
N THR A 200 -20.40 17.33 -8.97
CA THR A 200 -21.54 16.97 -8.11
C THR A 200 -22.88 17.17 -8.82
N GLN A 201 -23.00 18.20 -9.65
CA GLN A 201 -24.22 18.47 -10.42
C GLN A 201 -24.36 17.48 -11.57
N GLU A 202 -23.29 17.19 -12.28
CA GLU A 202 -23.26 16.20 -13.36
C GLU A 202 -23.63 14.81 -12.86
N LEU A 203 -23.08 14.41 -11.69
CA LEU A 203 -23.41 13.14 -11.03
C LEU A 203 -24.90 13.04 -10.66
N ALA A 204 -25.54 14.16 -10.29
CA ALA A 204 -26.94 14.17 -9.90
C ALA A 204 -27.90 13.74 -11.03
N ALA A 205 -27.52 13.95 -12.29
CA ALA A 205 -28.29 13.51 -13.46
C ALA A 205 -28.40 11.97 -13.59
N TRP A 206 -27.56 11.23 -12.85
CA TRP A 206 -27.49 9.77 -12.87
C TRP A 206 -28.07 9.11 -11.60
N ARG A 207 -28.85 9.85 -10.80
CA ARG A 207 -29.46 9.35 -9.56
C ARG A 207 -30.75 8.57 -9.81
#